data_7e062e1bee07266293495f928e8a2bad
#
_entry.id   7e062e1bee07266293495f928e8a2bad
#
_cell.length_a   1.000
_cell.length_b   1.000
_cell.length_c   1.000
_cell.angle_alpha   90.00
_cell.angle_beta   90.00
_cell.angle_gamma   90.00
#
_symmetry.space_group_name_H-M   'P 1'
#
loop_
_entity.id
_entity.type
_entity.pdbx_description
1 polymer ?
#
loop_
_entity_poly.entity_id
_entity_poly.type
_entity_poly.pdbx_seq_one_letter_code
_entity_poly.pdbx_strand_id
1 'polypeptide(L)'
;MQITLGDPARAPQPLSPCRSQVARVEQADGSALLFLSGQVAEGATLAEQTKGVFETIGALLEAHGATLADVINIRTCLTDITRLDEYGAVRRAFLTGTPPTSTTFEVPRLFRPEAQVEIEIVAAVPAGGQAAVPAGG
;
A
#
# COMPACT_ATOMS: atom_id res chain seq x y z
N MET A 1 -11.47 -20.39 4.38
CA MET A 1 -10.97 -19.16 3.73
C MET A 1 -12.15 -18.22 3.48
N GLN A 2 -11.99 -16.99 3.88
CA GLN A 2 -13.00 -15.96 3.65
C GLN A 2 -12.37 -14.80 2.87
N ILE A 3 -13.04 -14.35 1.81
CA ILE A 3 -12.56 -13.24 1.00
C ILE A 3 -13.50 -12.05 1.16
N THR A 4 -12.95 -10.91 1.54
CA THR A 4 -13.68 -9.65 1.66
C THR A 4 -13.02 -8.61 0.76
N LEU A 5 -13.82 -7.98 -0.08
CA LEU A 5 -13.39 -6.88 -0.94
C LEU A 5 -14.09 -5.61 -0.47
N GLY A 6 -13.38 -4.52 -0.35
CA GLY A 6 -14.04 -3.28 0.02
C GLY A 6 -13.09 -2.16 0.37
N ASP A 7 -13.70 -1.12 0.89
CA ASP A 7 -13.04 0.10 1.27
C ASP A 7 -13.21 0.26 2.79
N PRO A 8 -12.13 0.09 3.58
CA PRO A 8 -12.26 0.19 5.03
C PRO A 8 -12.83 1.54 5.43
N ALA A 9 -13.79 1.51 6.36
CA ALA A 9 -14.32 2.74 6.92
C ALA A 9 -13.20 3.51 7.64
N ARG A 10 -13.21 4.82 7.54
CA ARG A 10 -12.20 5.72 8.15
C ARG A 10 -10.78 5.56 7.56
N ALA A 11 -10.64 4.88 6.45
CA ALA A 11 -9.41 4.79 5.69
C ALA A 11 -9.54 5.60 4.40
N PRO A 12 -8.44 5.88 3.72
CA PRO A 12 -8.50 6.57 2.43
C PRO A 12 -9.41 5.85 1.44
N GLN A 13 -10.31 6.60 0.83
CA GLN A 13 -11.27 6.05 -0.13
C GLN A 13 -10.66 5.95 -1.52
N PRO A 14 -11.15 5.03 -2.36
CA PRO A 14 -10.60 4.87 -3.70
C PRO A 14 -10.88 6.10 -4.57
N LEU A 15 -9.95 6.38 -5.47
CA LEU A 15 -10.09 7.47 -6.44
C LEU A 15 -11.01 7.10 -7.60
N SER A 16 -11.49 5.89 -7.64
CA SER A 16 -12.37 5.37 -8.69
C SER A 16 -13.42 4.45 -8.09
N PRO A 17 -14.69 4.53 -8.53
CA PRO A 17 -15.73 3.60 -8.08
C PRO A 17 -15.57 2.20 -8.68
N CYS A 18 -14.61 2.01 -9.58
CA CYS A 18 -14.43 0.74 -10.29
C CYS A 18 -13.48 -0.23 -9.58
N ARG A 19 -13.06 0.08 -8.35
CA ARG A 19 -12.13 -0.78 -7.61
C ARG A 19 -12.39 -0.74 -6.13
N SER A 20 -12.02 -1.84 -5.45
CA SER A 20 -11.90 -1.88 -4.00
C SER A 20 -10.48 -1.49 -3.61
N GLN A 21 -10.31 -0.82 -2.48
CA GLN A 21 -8.98 -0.49 -1.96
C GLN A 21 -8.24 -1.73 -1.47
N VAL A 22 -8.95 -2.66 -0.82
CA VAL A 22 -8.33 -3.81 -0.19
C VAL A 22 -9.10 -5.09 -0.49
N ALA A 23 -8.37 -6.15 -0.83
CA ALA A 23 -8.88 -7.52 -0.82
C ALA A 23 -8.25 -8.22 0.40
N ARG A 24 -9.08 -8.70 1.33
CA ARG A 24 -8.65 -9.45 2.50
C ARG A 24 -8.98 -10.93 2.28
N VAL A 25 -7.96 -11.77 2.32
CA VAL A 25 -8.10 -13.23 2.25
C VAL A 25 -7.75 -13.78 3.62
N GLU A 26 -8.75 -14.20 4.37
CA GLU A 26 -8.58 -14.66 5.75
C GLU A 26 -8.69 -16.17 5.84
N GLN A 27 -7.77 -16.79 6.58
CA GLN A 27 -7.76 -18.21 6.88
C GLN A 27 -8.50 -18.49 8.18
N ALA A 28 -8.83 -19.77 8.39
CA ALA A 28 -9.57 -20.19 9.58
C ALA A 28 -8.80 -19.95 10.90
N ASP A 29 -7.47 -19.88 10.84
CA ASP A 29 -6.62 -19.60 12.00
C ASP A 29 -6.48 -18.10 12.32
N GLY A 30 -7.15 -17.24 11.57
CA GLY A 30 -7.10 -15.78 11.74
C GLY A 30 -5.96 -15.10 10.98
N SER A 31 -5.09 -15.86 10.34
CA SER A 31 -4.10 -15.27 9.44
C SER A 31 -4.77 -14.72 8.18
N ALA A 32 -4.16 -13.72 7.56
CA ALA A 32 -4.74 -13.11 6.36
C ALA A 32 -3.67 -12.60 5.41
N LEU A 33 -4.02 -12.58 4.13
CA LEU A 33 -3.28 -11.81 3.13
C LEU A 33 -4.12 -10.58 2.77
N LEU A 34 -3.44 -9.46 2.62
CA LEU A 34 -4.05 -8.20 2.20
C LEU A 34 -3.46 -7.80 0.86
N PHE A 35 -4.33 -7.61 -0.12
CA PHE A 35 -3.95 -7.12 -1.45
C PHE A 35 -4.48 -5.69 -1.56
N LEU A 36 -3.60 -4.73 -1.67
CA LEU A 36 -3.99 -3.34 -1.82
C LEU A 36 -3.91 -2.93 -3.28
N SER A 37 -4.94 -2.25 -3.75
CA SER A 37 -4.91 -1.59 -5.06
C SER A 37 -3.75 -0.60 -5.13
N GLY A 38 -3.26 -0.33 -6.32
CA GLY A 38 -2.23 0.68 -6.54
C GLY A 38 -2.67 2.03 -6.01
N GLN A 39 -1.78 2.70 -5.29
CA GLN A 39 -2.03 4.01 -4.69
C GLN A 39 -1.17 5.07 -5.36
N VAL A 40 -1.77 6.21 -5.61
CA VAL A 40 -1.09 7.44 -6.03
C VAL A 40 -1.41 8.52 -4.99
N ALA A 41 -0.63 9.58 -4.97
CA ALA A 41 -0.87 10.70 -4.06
C ALA A 41 -0.56 12.02 -4.75
N GLU A 42 -1.13 13.09 -4.23
CA GLU A 42 -0.81 14.43 -4.67
C GLU A 42 0.55 14.87 -4.13
N GLY A 43 1.18 15.79 -4.82
CA GLY A 43 2.46 16.35 -4.42
C GLY A 43 3.17 16.96 -5.62
N ALA A 44 3.96 18.01 -5.38
CA ALA A 44 4.70 18.68 -6.43
C ALA A 44 5.94 17.90 -6.88
N THR A 45 6.48 17.06 -6.00
CA THR A 45 7.70 16.29 -6.25
C THR A 45 7.45 14.79 -6.11
N LEU A 46 8.33 14.00 -6.72
CA LEU A 46 8.30 12.54 -6.55
C LEU A 46 8.42 12.15 -5.07
N ALA A 47 9.28 12.82 -4.32
CA ALA A 47 9.44 12.56 -2.88
C ALA A 47 8.15 12.80 -2.10
N GLU A 48 7.46 13.92 -2.36
CA GLU A 48 6.19 14.23 -1.72
C GLU A 48 5.11 13.22 -2.06
N GLN A 49 5.01 12.85 -3.34
CA GLN A 49 4.04 11.84 -3.78
C GLN A 49 4.34 10.48 -3.15
N THR A 50 5.60 10.08 -3.12
CA THR A 50 6.01 8.80 -2.51
C THR A 50 5.65 8.76 -1.02
N LYS A 51 5.92 9.83 -0.31
CA LYS A 51 5.54 9.96 1.11
C LYS A 51 4.02 9.80 1.28
N GLY A 52 3.24 10.52 0.49
CA GLY A 52 1.78 10.45 0.55
C GLY A 52 1.25 9.05 0.24
N VAL A 53 1.85 8.36 -0.72
CA VAL A 53 1.47 6.98 -1.04
C VAL A 53 1.73 6.04 0.14
N PHE A 54 2.90 6.12 0.77
CA PHE A 54 3.19 5.27 1.94
C PHE A 54 2.30 5.60 3.14
N GLU A 55 1.95 6.85 3.34
CA GLU A 55 1.00 7.24 4.40
C GLU A 55 -0.38 6.62 4.14
N THR A 56 -0.84 6.66 2.89
CA THR A 56 -2.11 6.04 2.49
C THR A 56 -2.08 4.53 2.69
N ILE A 57 -1.01 3.87 2.23
CA ILE A 57 -0.84 2.42 2.42
C ILE A 57 -0.84 2.08 3.90
N GLY A 58 -0.12 2.83 4.72
CA GLY A 58 -0.09 2.62 6.17
C GLY A 58 -1.48 2.70 6.80
N ALA A 59 -2.27 3.68 6.39
CA ALA A 59 -3.64 3.85 6.89
C ALA A 59 -4.57 2.70 6.46
N LEU A 60 -4.44 2.24 5.22
CA LEU A 60 -5.22 1.09 4.73
C LEU A 60 -4.84 -0.19 5.48
N LEU A 61 -3.56 -0.42 5.71
CA LEU A 61 -3.07 -1.57 6.47
C LEU A 61 -3.57 -1.53 7.92
N GLU A 62 -3.48 -0.38 8.56
CA GLU A 62 -3.92 -0.21 9.95
C GLU A 62 -5.41 -0.54 10.10
N ALA A 63 -6.22 -0.18 9.14
CA ALA A 63 -7.65 -0.51 9.14
C ALA A 63 -7.90 -2.03 9.11
N HIS A 64 -6.92 -2.83 8.73
CA HIS A 64 -6.98 -4.29 8.68
C HIS A 64 -6.11 -4.98 9.73
N GLY A 65 -5.60 -4.24 10.69
CA GLY A 65 -4.78 -4.81 11.77
C GLY A 65 -3.35 -5.10 11.36
N ALA A 66 -2.85 -4.44 10.32
CA ALA A 66 -1.50 -4.60 9.80
C ALA A 66 -0.73 -3.29 9.86
N THR A 67 0.57 -3.38 9.63
CA THR A 67 1.46 -2.23 9.52
C THR A 67 2.37 -2.40 8.32
N LEU A 68 3.17 -1.39 8.02
CA LEU A 68 4.17 -1.49 6.95
C LEU A 68 5.18 -2.63 7.19
N ALA A 69 5.39 -3.04 8.43
CA ALA A 69 6.25 -4.19 8.76
C ALA A 69 5.69 -5.52 8.23
N ASP A 70 4.40 -5.57 7.93
CA ASP A 70 3.73 -6.77 7.44
C ASP A 70 3.74 -6.88 5.91
N VAL A 71 4.30 -5.90 5.22
CA VAL A 71 4.41 -5.92 3.76
C VAL A 71 5.38 -7.01 3.32
N ILE A 72 4.91 -7.91 2.45
CA ILE A 72 5.72 -9.02 1.92
C ILE A 72 6.07 -8.85 0.45
N ASN A 73 5.34 -8.02 -0.28
CA ASN A 73 5.60 -7.73 -1.69
C ASN A 73 5.25 -6.28 -1.98
N ILE A 74 6.10 -5.61 -2.73
CA ILE A 74 5.87 -4.24 -3.19
C ILE A 74 6.17 -4.14 -4.68
N ARG A 75 5.25 -3.53 -5.42
CA ARG A 75 5.41 -3.25 -6.84
C ARG A 75 5.26 -1.75 -7.05
N THR A 76 6.28 -1.16 -7.66
CA THR A 76 6.34 0.28 -7.89
C THR A 76 6.43 0.59 -9.37
N CYS A 77 5.57 1.50 -9.82
CA CYS A 77 5.64 2.09 -11.14
C CYS A 77 6.13 3.52 -11.01
N LEU A 78 7.17 3.86 -11.75
CA LEU A 78 7.70 5.22 -11.84
C LEU A 78 7.54 5.73 -13.27
N THR A 79 7.19 6.98 -13.44
CA THR A 79 7.16 7.58 -14.79
C THR A 79 8.55 7.98 -15.28
N ASP A 80 9.52 8.05 -14.38
CA ASP A 80 10.93 8.34 -14.70
C ASP A 80 11.84 7.48 -13.80
N ILE A 81 12.36 6.38 -14.34
CA ILE A 81 13.19 5.44 -13.59
C ILE A 81 14.56 6.04 -13.23
N THR A 82 14.98 7.11 -13.89
CA THR A 82 16.25 7.77 -13.54
C THR A 82 16.18 8.44 -12.18
N ARG A 83 14.99 8.62 -11.62
CA ARG A 83 14.75 9.22 -10.30
C ARG A 83 14.57 8.18 -9.21
N LEU A 84 15.03 6.96 -9.42
CA LEU A 84 14.90 5.86 -8.47
C LEU A 84 15.47 6.21 -7.09
N ASP A 85 16.57 6.96 -7.03
CA ASP A 85 17.20 7.33 -5.78
C ASP A 85 16.30 8.24 -4.91
N GLU A 86 15.59 9.18 -5.53
CA GLU A 86 14.65 10.03 -4.82
C GLU A 86 13.50 9.21 -4.21
N TYR A 87 12.92 8.32 -4.99
CA TYR A 87 11.92 7.38 -4.52
C TYR A 87 12.47 6.49 -3.40
N GLY A 88 13.65 5.91 -3.60
CA GLY A 88 14.26 4.99 -2.66
C GLY A 88 14.58 5.61 -1.31
N ALA A 89 14.97 6.88 -1.28
CA ALA A 89 15.23 7.60 -0.04
C ALA A 89 13.98 7.69 0.84
N VAL A 90 12.83 8.00 0.25
CA VAL A 90 11.55 8.05 0.98
C VAL A 90 11.14 6.64 1.40
N ARG A 91 11.23 5.67 0.50
CA ARG A 91 10.89 4.27 0.79
C ARG A 91 11.65 3.73 2.00
N ARG A 92 12.95 4.01 2.10
CA ARG A 92 13.76 3.56 3.24
C ARG A 92 13.30 4.13 4.58
N ALA A 93 12.71 5.31 4.57
CA ALA A 93 12.16 5.90 5.79
C ALA A 93 10.89 5.19 6.29
N PHE A 94 10.14 4.58 5.38
CA PHE A 94 8.89 3.88 5.71
C PHE A 94 9.07 2.37 5.89
N LEU A 95 9.91 1.74 5.06
CA LEU A 95 10.16 0.29 5.12
C LEU A 95 11.51 0.04 5.79
N THR A 96 11.49 -0.02 7.13
CA THR A 96 12.72 -0.07 7.95
C THR A 96 13.13 -1.47 8.39
N GLY A 97 12.26 -2.47 8.24
CA GLY A 97 12.55 -3.84 8.64
C GLY A 97 13.18 -4.66 7.52
N THR A 98 12.97 -5.97 7.56
CA THR A 98 13.41 -6.85 6.48
C THR A 98 12.71 -6.44 5.18
N PRO A 99 13.48 -6.20 4.10
CA PRO A 99 12.89 -5.77 2.84
C PRO A 99 11.91 -6.79 2.27
N PRO A 100 10.75 -6.36 1.77
CA PRO A 100 9.84 -7.24 1.06
C PRO A 100 10.41 -7.62 -0.31
N THR A 101 9.81 -8.64 -0.94
CA THR A 101 10.06 -8.86 -2.37
C THR A 101 9.62 -7.62 -3.12
N SER A 102 10.34 -7.25 -4.16
CA SER A 102 10.16 -5.94 -4.79
C SER A 102 10.35 -6.00 -6.30
N THR A 103 9.50 -5.30 -7.02
CA THR A 103 9.64 -5.06 -8.44
C THR A 103 9.39 -3.58 -8.70
N THR A 104 10.31 -2.93 -9.42
CA THR A 104 10.18 -1.52 -9.80
C THR A 104 10.39 -1.43 -11.31
N PHE A 105 9.50 -0.72 -11.98
CA PHE A 105 9.58 -0.54 -13.42
C PHE A 105 9.08 0.84 -13.85
N GLU A 106 9.52 1.26 -15.02
CA GLU A 106 9.09 2.51 -15.61
C GLU A 106 7.84 2.28 -16.44
N VAL A 107 6.91 3.24 -16.36
CA VAL A 107 5.72 3.30 -17.21
C VAL A 107 5.67 4.67 -17.86
N PRO A 108 5.10 4.78 -19.09
CA PRO A 108 5.05 6.09 -19.76
C PRO A 108 4.15 7.10 -19.04
N ARG A 109 3.11 6.62 -18.36
CA ARG A 109 2.20 7.46 -17.58
C ARG A 109 1.31 6.60 -16.70
N LEU A 110 0.72 7.25 -15.71
CA LEU A 110 -0.26 6.66 -14.80
C LEU A 110 -1.63 7.23 -15.10
N PHE A 111 -2.69 6.68 -14.47
CA PHE A 111 -4.06 7.11 -14.79
C PHE A 111 -4.31 8.57 -14.42
N ARG A 112 -3.56 9.14 -13.48
CA ARG A 112 -3.53 10.57 -13.19
C ARG A 112 -2.34 11.19 -13.91
N PRO A 113 -2.55 12.24 -14.74
CA PRO A 113 -1.44 12.82 -15.53
C PRO A 113 -0.29 13.36 -14.69
N GLU A 114 -0.58 13.88 -13.50
CA GLU A 114 0.42 14.44 -12.60
C GLU A 114 1.11 13.39 -11.73
N ALA A 115 0.64 12.15 -11.72
CA ALA A 115 1.22 11.10 -10.90
C ALA A 115 2.57 10.66 -11.46
N GLN A 116 3.57 10.62 -10.59
CA GLN A 116 4.94 10.19 -10.91
C GLN A 116 5.27 8.81 -10.34
N VAL A 117 4.45 8.33 -9.40
CA VAL A 117 4.65 7.06 -8.73
C VAL A 117 3.29 6.42 -8.41
N GLU A 118 3.22 5.12 -8.55
CA GLU A 118 2.11 4.30 -8.07
C GLU A 118 2.69 3.06 -7.40
N ILE A 119 2.15 2.70 -6.24
CA ILE A 119 2.64 1.56 -5.47
C ILE A 119 1.46 0.66 -5.11
N GLU A 120 1.62 -0.65 -5.38
CA GLU A 120 0.72 -1.67 -4.87
C GLU A 120 1.49 -2.63 -3.96
N ILE A 121 0.82 -3.17 -2.96
CA ILE A 121 1.46 -4.07 -2.01
C ILE A 121 0.61 -5.29 -1.69
N VAL A 122 1.28 -6.32 -1.20
CA VAL A 122 0.67 -7.45 -0.52
C VAL A 122 1.26 -7.49 0.88
N ALA A 123 0.40 -7.63 1.87
CA ALA A 123 0.82 -7.78 3.27
C ALA A 123 0.29 -9.09 3.85
N ALA A 124 0.98 -9.63 4.84
CA ALA A 124 0.57 -10.85 5.53
C ALA A 124 0.38 -10.55 7.01
N VAL A 125 -0.80 -10.88 7.52
CA VAL A 125 -1.11 -10.77 8.94
C VAL A 125 -1.02 -12.17 9.54
N PRO A 126 -0.08 -12.43 10.46
CA PRO A 126 0.07 -13.76 11.02
C PRO A 126 -1.11 -14.15 11.90
N ALA A 127 -1.32 -15.48 12.07
CA ALA A 127 -2.30 -16.01 13.00
C ALA A 127 -1.99 -15.51 14.42
N GLY A 128 -3.01 -15.03 15.14
CA GLY A 128 -2.84 -14.47 16.48
C GLY A 128 -2.25 -13.07 16.50
N GLY A 129 -1.95 -12.50 15.34
CA GLY A 129 -1.69 -11.07 15.23
C GLY A 129 -2.97 -10.35 15.63
N GLN A 130 -2.86 -9.40 16.53
CA GLN A 130 -4.03 -8.64 16.91
C GLN A 130 -4.53 -7.87 15.71
N ALA A 131 -5.77 -8.15 15.33
CA ALA A 131 -6.49 -7.19 14.53
C ALA A 131 -6.33 -5.84 15.24
N ALA A 132 -5.93 -4.82 14.52
CA ALA A 132 -5.92 -3.49 15.08
C ALA A 132 -7.31 -3.27 15.68
N VAL A 133 -7.34 -2.81 16.91
CA VAL A 133 -8.59 -2.41 17.51
C VAL A 133 -9.18 -1.38 16.57
N PRO A 134 -10.42 -1.58 16.07
CA PRO A 134 -11.01 -0.60 15.19
C PRO A 134 -10.94 0.77 15.85
N ALA A 135 -10.41 1.75 15.13
CA ALA A 135 -10.33 3.09 15.65
C ALA A 135 -11.72 3.54 16.03
N GLY A 136 -11.94 3.86 17.31
CA GLY A 136 -13.24 4.25 17.82
C GLY A 136 -14.12 3.10 18.25
N GLY A 137 -13.56 1.88 18.26
CA GLY A 137 -14.19 0.76 18.95
C GLY A 137 -13.89 0.93 20.41
#